data_6d5da398eac7452af5215f88b97f6d2a
#
_entry.id   6d5da398eac7452af5215f88b97f6d2a
#
_cell.length_a   1.000
_cell.length_b   1.000
_cell.length_c   1.000
_cell.angle_alpha   90.00
_cell.angle_beta   90.00
_cell.angle_gamma   90.00
#
_symmetry.space_group_name_H-M   'P 1'
#
loop_
_entity.id
_entity.type
_entity.pdbx_description
1 polymer ?
#
loop_
_entity_poly.entity_id
_entity_poly.type
_entity_poly.pdbx_seq_one_letter_code
_entity_poly.pdbx_strand_id
1 'polypeptide(L)'
;MKTTLRRALFVFLLLPLAAFAQGARTGADFQITKITKNLIATPQFTYGGAEQYQTNQRDRWLEVEVQFTATPQFTDELTFKYYILFNSNLLTGEVTHVNIPAGRENRSVMYVCPRALVRFGNNRPITTNSCQNIAVQIVQQGAVKDESSLSRAQPRWYATLPQVPGFVLNKNETPFAPLYWDRYEQIKTGR
;
A
#
# COMPACT_ATOMS: atom_id res chain seq x y z
N MET A 1 65.59 6.96 59.20
CA MET A 1 64.85 6.09 58.28
C MET A 1 63.43 6.66 58.14
N LYS A 2 63.11 7.30 57.00
CA LYS A 2 61.81 7.94 56.73
C LYS A 2 61.08 7.14 55.64
N THR A 3 60.03 6.44 56.04
CA THR A 3 59.20 5.66 55.15
C THR A 3 58.04 6.54 54.64
N THR A 4 58.03 6.90 53.36
CA THR A 4 56.98 7.65 52.68
C THR A 4 55.91 6.69 52.16
N LEU A 5 54.71 6.81 52.74
CA LEU A 5 53.47 6.08 52.32
C LEU A 5 52.85 6.74 51.14
N ARG A 6 52.90 6.14 49.93
CA ARG A 6 52.19 6.61 48.70
C ARG A 6 50.74 6.14 48.77
N ARG A 7 49.83 7.09 48.94
CA ARG A 7 48.39 6.86 48.77
C ARG A 7 48.06 6.85 47.28
N ALA A 8 47.65 5.71 46.76
CA ALA A 8 47.11 5.58 45.41
C ALA A 8 45.61 5.98 45.47
N LEU A 9 45.27 7.05 44.74
CA LEU A 9 43.88 7.51 44.60
C LEU A 9 43.26 6.76 43.41
N PHE A 10 42.36 5.80 43.66
CA PHE A 10 41.53 5.14 42.62
C PHE A 10 40.38 6.05 42.29
N VAL A 11 40.46 6.68 41.11
CA VAL A 11 39.35 7.39 40.53
C VAL A 11 38.43 6.39 39.79
N PHE A 12 37.29 6.07 40.38
CA PHE A 12 36.26 5.26 39.76
C PHE A 12 35.52 6.15 38.73
N LEU A 13 35.82 5.93 37.45
CA LEU A 13 35.09 6.58 36.34
C LEU A 13 33.73 5.91 36.19
N LEU A 14 32.67 6.50 36.73
CA LEU A 14 31.29 6.10 36.52
C LEU A 14 30.87 6.52 35.10
N LEU A 15 30.95 5.57 34.15
CA LEU A 15 30.32 5.71 32.83
C LEU A 15 28.82 5.57 33.01
N PRO A 16 28.01 6.55 32.57
CA PRO A 16 26.57 6.37 32.51
C PRO A 16 26.26 5.32 31.43
N LEU A 17 25.70 4.16 31.81
CA LEU A 17 25.02 3.25 30.92
C LEU A 17 23.80 4.03 30.37
N ALA A 18 23.93 4.58 29.16
CA ALA A 18 22.77 5.01 28.38
C ALA A 18 21.97 3.74 28.04
N ALA A 19 20.99 3.43 28.87
CA ALA A 19 19.97 2.45 28.56
C ALA A 19 19.23 2.98 27.33
N PHE A 20 19.54 2.46 26.14
CA PHE A 20 18.68 2.59 24.97
C PHE A 20 17.38 1.89 25.34
N ALA A 21 16.42 2.65 25.84
CA ALA A 21 15.05 2.23 25.92
C ALA A 21 14.62 1.93 24.46
N GLN A 22 14.70 0.67 24.06
CA GLN A 22 13.94 0.17 22.95
C GLN A 22 12.48 0.39 23.33
N GLY A 23 11.91 1.53 22.89
CA GLY A 23 10.50 1.78 23.02
C GLY A 23 9.79 0.56 22.48
N ALA A 24 9.08 -0.16 23.35
CA ALA A 24 8.12 -1.16 22.93
C ALA A 24 7.29 -0.47 21.84
N ARG A 25 7.32 -0.98 20.61
CA ARG A 25 6.37 -0.59 19.56
C ARG A 25 5.01 -0.95 20.12
N THR A 26 4.36 0.00 20.77
CA THR A 26 2.92 -0.05 20.99
C THR A 26 2.36 -0.36 19.62
N GLY A 27 1.60 -1.47 19.49
CA GLY A 27 1.16 -2.01 18.21
C GLY A 27 0.62 -0.86 17.37
N ALA A 28 1.12 -0.74 16.13
CA ALA A 28 0.65 0.29 15.23
C ALA A 28 -0.86 0.12 15.05
N ASP A 29 -1.62 1.21 15.14
CA ASP A 29 -3.08 1.18 14.96
C ASP A 29 -3.48 0.58 13.61
N PHE A 30 -2.62 0.75 12.61
CA PHE A 30 -2.81 0.24 11.26
C PHE A 30 -1.53 -0.41 10.77
N GLN A 31 -1.64 -1.56 10.10
CA GLN A 31 -0.49 -2.27 9.53
C GLN A 31 -0.87 -2.98 8.23
N ILE A 32 -0.11 -2.76 7.17
CA ILE A 32 -0.22 -3.51 5.92
C ILE A 32 0.37 -4.90 6.14
N THR A 33 -0.45 -5.93 6.00
CA THR A 33 -0.04 -7.31 6.22
C THR A 33 0.32 -8.02 4.92
N LYS A 34 -0.32 -7.63 3.81
CA LYS A 34 -0.09 -8.28 2.51
C LYS A 34 -0.39 -7.33 1.37
N ILE A 35 0.44 -7.38 0.33
CA ILE A 35 0.21 -6.76 -0.98
C ILE A 35 0.22 -7.86 -2.02
N THR A 36 -0.83 -7.95 -2.85
CA THR A 36 -0.92 -8.90 -3.96
C THR A 36 -1.18 -8.17 -5.27
N LYS A 37 -0.70 -8.75 -6.37
CA LYS A 37 -0.94 -8.26 -7.73
C LYS A 37 -1.42 -9.40 -8.63
N ASN A 38 -2.48 -9.15 -9.39
CA ASN A 38 -3.05 -10.11 -10.31
C ASN A 38 -3.38 -9.46 -11.65
N LEU A 39 -3.29 -10.24 -12.74
CA LEU A 39 -3.85 -9.84 -14.03
C LEU A 39 -5.19 -10.55 -14.20
N ILE A 40 -6.27 -9.77 -14.14
CA ILE A 40 -7.64 -10.26 -14.23
C ILE A 40 -8.32 -9.81 -15.51
N ALA A 41 -9.31 -10.56 -15.98
CA ALA A 41 -10.11 -10.19 -17.14
C ALA A 41 -11.17 -9.13 -16.76
N THR A 42 -11.59 -8.33 -17.72
CA THR A 42 -12.78 -7.50 -17.55
C THR A 42 -13.98 -8.38 -17.22
N PRO A 43 -14.77 -8.03 -16.17
CA PRO A 43 -15.94 -8.83 -15.82
C PRO A 43 -16.99 -8.75 -16.92
N GLN A 44 -17.71 -9.85 -17.10
CA GLN A 44 -18.82 -9.94 -18.04
C GLN A 44 -20.13 -9.83 -17.27
N PHE A 45 -21.03 -9.00 -17.81
CA PHE A 45 -22.36 -8.84 -17.29
C PHE A 45 -23.37 -9.30 -18.35
N THR A 46 -24.34 -10.12 -17.95
CA THR A 46 -25.47 -10.48 -18.81
C THR A 46 -26.50 -9.37 -18.70
N TYR A 47 -26.81 -8.74 -19.81
CA TYR A 47 -27.82 -7.69 -19.88
C TYR A 47 -29.18 -8.32 -20.26
N GLY A 48 -30.20 -8.05 -19.45
CA GLY A 48 -31.59 -8.44 -19.73
C GLY A 48 -32.33 -7.42 -20.60
N GLY A 49 -31.74 -7.01 -21.75
CA GLY A 49 -32.33 -5.99 -22.65
C GLY A 49 -32.06 -6.27 -24.13
N ALA A 50 -32.59 -5.42 -25.01
CA ALA A 50 -32.48 -5.60 -26.45
C ALA A 50 -31.07 -5.42 -27.01
N GLU A 51 -30.19 -4.73 -26.31
CA GLU A 51 -28.79 -4.54 -26.70
C GLU A 51 -27.89 -5.47 -25.93
N GLN A 52 -27.10 -6.30 -26.64
CA GLN A 52 -26.06 -7.12 -26.05
C GLN A 52 -24.71 -6.38 -26.15
N TYR A 53 -24.20 -5.90 -25.03
CA TYR A 53 -22.87 -5.35 -24.96
C TYR A 53 -21.87 -6.47 -24.63
N GLN A 54 -20.97 -6.76 -25.57
CA GLN A 54 -19.88 -7.70 -25.33
C GLN A 54 -18.61 -6.92 -24.96
N THR A 55 -18.15 -7.13 -23.74
CA THR A 55 -16.83 -6.63 -23.33
C THR A 55 -15.72 -7.38 -24.04
N ASN A 56 -14.62 -6.70 -24.36
CA ASN A 56 -13.46 -7.37 -24.92
C ASN A 56 -12.83 -8.29 -23.88
N GLN A 57 -13.04 -9.59 -24.02
CA GLN A 57 -12.53 -10.62 -23.09
C GLN A 57 -11.00 -10.68 -23.03
N ARG A 58 -10.29 -10.11 -23.98
CA ARG A 58 -8.83 -10.08 -24.02
C ARG A 58 -8.25 -8.98 -23.15
N ASP A 59 -9.06 -7.99 -22.77
CA ASP A 59 -8.61 -6.88 -21.95
C ASP A 59 -8.30 -7.37 -20.54
N ARG A 60 -7.07 -7.11 -20.09
CA ARG A 60 -6.58 -7.44 -18.76
C ARG A 60 -6.43 -6.19 -17.93
N TRP A 61 -6.79 -6.29 -16.66
CA TRP A 61 -6.56 -5.29 -15.64
C TRP A 61 -5.47 -5.77 -14.70
N LEU A 62 -4.59 -4.87 -14.28
CA LEU A 62 -3.72 -5.17 -13.15
C LEU A 62 -4.46 -4.78 -11.87
N GLU A 63 -4.85 -5.77 -11.10
CA GLU A 63 -5.42 -5.62 -9.76
C GLU A 63 -4.30 -5.58 -8.74
N VAL A 64 -4.36 -4.61 -7.83
CA VAL A 64 -3.47 -4.51 -6.67
C VAL A 64 -4.33 -4.50 -5.42
N GLU A 65 -4.33 -5.61 -4.68
CA GLU A 65 -5.05 -5.75 -3.42
C GLU A 65 -4.08 -5.61 -2.24
N VAL A 66 -4.51 -4.87 -1.23
CA VAL A 66 -3.82 -4.67 0.04
C VAL A 66 -4.68 -5.20 1.17
N GLN A 67 -4.12 -6.10 1.97
CA GLN A 67 -4.70 -6.54 3.24
C GLN A 67 -4.03 -5.79 4.38
N PHE A 68 -4.82 -5.32 5.33
CA PHE A 68 -4.32 -4.55 6.46
C PHE A 68 -5.09 -4.83 7.76
N THR A 69 -4.47 -4.52 8.87
CA THR A 69 -5.09 -4.56 10.19
C THR A 69 -5.48 -3.17 10.64
N ALA A 70 -6.60 -3.06 11.34
CA ALA A 70 -7.03 -1.87 12.05
C ALA A 70 -7.34 -2.26 13.50
N THR A 71 -6.72 -1.56 14.47
CA THR A 71 -6.92 -1.82 15.90
C THR A 71 -8.09 -1.02 16.48
N PRO A 72 -8.34 0.24 16.11
CA PRO A 72 -9.48 1.01 16.61
C PRO A 72 -10.80 0.36 16.23
N GLN A 73 -11.79 0.37 17.14
CA GLN A 73 -13.10 -0.23 16.92
C GLN A 73 -13.76 0.24 15.62
N PHE A 74 -13.67 1.55 15.33
CA PHE A 74 -13.99 2.15 14.05
C PHE A 74 -13.01 3.26 13.73
N THR A 75 -12.69 3.39 12.44
CA THR A 75 -11.89 4.49 11.90
C THR A 75 -12.70 5.22 10.84
N ASP A 76 -12.89 6.53 11.03
CA ASP A 76 -13.72 7.33 10.12
C ASP A 76 -13.16 7.34 8.70
N GLU A 77 -11.87 7.61 8.54
CA GLU A 77 -11.22 7.70 7.24
C GLU A 77 -9.77 7.21 7.26
N LEU A 78 -9.39 6.45 6.23
CA LEU A 78 -8.01 6.13 5.89
C LEU A 78 -7.80 6.32 4.39
N THR A 79 -6.74 7.01 4.01
CA THR A 79 -6.32 7.15 2.61
C THR A 79 -5.17 6.20 2.32
N PHE A 80 -5.33 5.41 1.27
CA PHE A 80 -4.29 4.53 0.75
C PHE A 80 -3.68 5.15 -0.49
N LYS A 81 -2.35 5.36 -0.49
CA LYS A 81 -1.60 5.85 -1.64
C LYS A 81 -0.82 4.70 -2.25
N TYR A 82 -1.05 4.45 -3.53
CA TYR A 82 -0.46 3.37 -4.29
C TYR A 82 0.60 3.91 -5.24
N TYR A 83 1.76 3.28 -5.23
CA TYR A 83 2.91 3.55 -6.08
C TYR A 83 3.27 2.25 -6.80
N ILE A 84 2.95 2.19 -8.10
CA ILE A 84 3.06 0.96 -8.91
C ILE A 84 4.14 1.17 -9.97
N LEU A 85 5.28 0.48 -9.83
CA LEU A 85 6.35 0.50 -10.82
C LEU A 85 6.02 -0.50 -11.93
N PHE A 86 5.58 0.01 -13.07
CA PHE A 86 5.21 -0.79 -14.23
C PHE A 86 6.08 -0.42 -15.43
N ASN A 87 6.92 -1.36 -15.91
CA ASN A 87 7.88 -1.15 -17.00
C ASN A 87 8.64 0.18 -16.87
N SER A 88 9.23 0.43 -15.70
CA SER A 88 10.01 1.64 -15.34
C SER A 88 9.18 2.94 -15.26
N ASN A 89 7.85 2.89 -15.39
CA ASN A 89 6.98 4.02 -15.16
C ASN A 89 6.34 3.89 -13.76
N LEU A 90 6.37 4.97 -12.97
CA LEU A 90 5.74 5.01 -11.65
C LEU A 90 4.30 5.51 -11.77
N LEU A 91 3.36 4.58 -11.84
CA LEU A 91 1.93 4.88 -11.84
C LEU A 91 1.46 5.12 -10.40
N THR A 92 0.70 6.18 -10.18
CA THR A 92 0.21 6.55 -8.85
C THR A 92 -1.29 6.72 -8.82
N GLY A 93 -1.90 6.38 -7.68
CA GLY A 93 -3.31 6.59 -7.39
C GLY A 93 -3.56 6.56 -5.90
N GLU A 94 -4.72 7.06 -5.49
CA GLU A 94 -5.13 7.04 -4.10
C GLU A 94 -6.62 6.68 -3.97
N VAL A 95 -6.97 6.09 -2.84
CA VAL A 95 -8.35 5.79 -2.48
C VAL A 95 -8.55 6.07 -0.99
N THR A 96 -9.64 6.74 -0.65
CA THR A 96 -10.02 6.96 0.75
C THR A 96 -11.16 6.00 1.11
N HIS A 97 -10.95 5.22 2.15
CA HIS A 97 -11.95 4.35 2.75
C HIS A 97 -12.55 5.01 3.98
N VAL A 98 -13.81 4.69 4.25
CA VAL A 98 -14.58 5.24 5.39
C VAL A 98 -15.20 4.11 6.21
N ASN A 99 -15.51 4.41 7.48
CA ASN A 99 -16.17 3.48 8.40
C ASN A 99 -15.44 2.14 8.55
N ILE A 100 -14.12 2.17 8.66
CA ILE A 100 -13.30 0.96 8.71
C ILE A 100 -13.42 0.33 10.11
N PRO A 101 -13.91 -0.93 10.23
CA PRO A 101 -14.00 -1.62 11.51
C PRO A 101 -12.64 -2.12 11.99
N ALA A 102 -12.53 -2.38 13.28
CA ALA A 102 -11.41 -3.16 13.80
C ALA A 102 -11.37 -4.54 13.13
N GLY A 103 -10.19 -4.98 12.71
CA GLY A 103 -10.04 -6.27 12.06
C GLY A 103 -8.63 -6.56 11.57
N ARG A 104 -8.42 -7.84 11.22
CA ARG A 104 -7.13 -8.31 10.69
C ARG A 104 -7.13 -8.54 9.18
N GLU A 105 -8.30 -8.47 8.55
CA GLU A 105 -8.49 -8.83 7.15
C GLU A 105 -9.17 -7.72 6.34
N ASN A 106 -9.06 -6.47 6.81
CA ASN A 106 -9.55 -5.32 6.06
C ASN A 106 -8.80 -5.21 4.73
N ARG A 107 -9.48 -4.79 3.66
CA ARG A 107 -8.93 -4.81 2.31
C ARG A 107 -9.20 -3.54 1.54
N SER A 108 -8.16 -3.09 0.85
CA SER A 108 -8.20 -2.02 -0.13
C SER A 108 -7.77 -2.56 -1.50
N VAL A 109 -8.32 -2.03 -2.58
CA VAL A 109 -7.97 -2.45 -3.94
C VAL A 109 -7.93 -1.27 -4.89
N MET A 110 -6.95 -1.30 -5.80
CA MET A 110 -6.84 -0.38 -6.94
C MET A 110 -6.54 -1.16 -8.22
N TYR A 111 -6.88 -0.56 -9.35
CA TYR A 111 -6.77 -1.19 -10.66
C TYR A 111 -6.03 -0.30 -11.65
N VAL A 112 -5.15 -0.91 -12.46
CA VAL A 112 -4.60 -0.24 -13.65
C VAL A 112 -5.37 -0.74 -14.87
N CYS A 113 -5.96 0.20 -15.64
CA CYS A 113 -6.83 -0.14 -16.76
C CYS A 113 -6.05 -0.74 -17.96
N PRO A 114 -6.71 -1.52 -18.84
CA PRO A 114 -6.09 -2.15 -20.00
C PRO A 114 -5.37 -1.18 -20.91
N ARG A 115 -5.98 0.00 -21.15
CA ARG A 115 -5.36 1.06 -21.98
C ARG A 115 -4.05 1.58 -21.41
N ALA A 116 -3.96 1.72 -20.09
CA ALA A 116 -2.73 2.11 -19.41
C ALA A 116 -1.67 1.00 -19.53
N LEU A 117 -2.07 -0.25 -19.33
CA LEU A 117 -1.16 -1.39 -19.46
C LEU A 117 -0.57 -1.50 -20.88
N VAL A 118 -1.39 -1.30 -21.92
CA VAL A 118 -0.92 -1.26 -23.31
C VAL A 118 0.01 -0.07 -23.55
N ARG A 119 -0.37 1.12 -23.09
CA ARG A 119 0.42 2.36 -23.25
C ARG A 119 1.82 2.21 -22.66
N PHE A 120 1.92 1.68 -21.45
CA PHE A 120 3.20 1.51 -20.75
C PHE A 120 3.83 0.13 -20.96
N GLY A 121 3.16 -0.75 -21.71
CA GLY A 121 3.62 -2.10 -22.03
C GLY A 121 4.77 -2.16 -23.04
N ASN A 122 5.07 -1.05 -23.76
CA ASN A 122 6.13 -0.98 -24.77
C ASN A 122 6.01 -2.09 -25.82
N ASN A 123 4.79 -2.39 -26.29
CA ASN A 123 4.48 -3.46 -27.25
C ASN A 123 4.94 -4.87 -26.81
N ARG A 124 5.19 -5.08 -25.54
CA ARG A 124 5.54 -6.39 -24.98
C ARG A 124 4.29 -7.07 -24.38
N PRO A 125 4.26 -8.40 -24.34
CA PRO A 125 3.20 -9.12 -23.64
C PRO A 125 3.14 -8.67 -22.17
N ILE A 126 1.93 -8.32 -21.72
CA ILE A 126 1.71 -7.90 -20.34
C ILE A 126 1.61 -9.13 -19.46
N THR A 127 2.50 -9.23 -18.49
CA THR A 127 2.53 -10.26 -17.47
C THR A 127 2.53 -9.64 -16.08
N THR A 128 2.32 -10.44 -15.05
CA THR A 128 2.46 -9.97 -13.66
C THR A 128 3.86 -9.43 -13.35
N ASN A 129 4.89 -9.90 -14.07
CA ASN A 129 6.27 -9.43 -13.92
C ASN A 129 6.52 -8.06 -14.58
N SER A 130 5.64 -7.58 -15.46
CA SER A 130 5.67 -6.22 -15.98
C SER A 130 5.49 -5.19 -14.86
N CYS A 131 4.80 -5.56 -13.78
CA CYS A 131 4.76 -4.82 -12.52
C CYS A 131 5.95 -5.24 -11.66
N GLN A 132 6.97 -4.39 -11.60
CA GLN A 132 8.26 -4.67 -10.98
C GLN A 132 8.21 -4.54 -9.46
N ASN A 133 7.53 -3.51 -8.96
CA ASN A 133 7.36 -3.27 -7.54
C ASN A 133 6.08 -2.48 -7.25
N ILE A 134 5.58 -2.59 -6.01
CA ILE A 134 4.44 -1.85 -5.52
C ILE A 134 4.79 -1.38 -4.12
N ALA A 135 4.55 -0.10 -3.84
CA ALA A 135 4.55 0.42 -2.48
C ALA A 135 3.17 0.99 -2.17
N VAL A 136 2.76 0.84 -0.93
CA VAL A 136 1.48 1.40 -0.44
C VAL A 136 1.71 2.07 0.90
N GLN A 137 1.13 3.25 1.07
CA GLN A 137 1.09 3.98 2.32
C GLN A 137 -0.34 4.04 2.85
N ILE A 138 -0.51 3.84 4.15
CA ILE A 138 -1.72 4.19 4.88
C ILE A 138 -1.52 5.58 5.47
N VAL A 139 -2.42 6.50 5.14
CA VAL A 139 -2.39 7.88 5.60
C VAL A 139 -3.67 8.20 6.36
N GLN A 140 -3.55 8.79 7.54
CA GLN A 140 -4.66 9.29 8.35
C GLN A 140 -4.38 10.73 8.75
N GLN A 141 -5.32 11.64 8.45
CA GLN A 141 -5.17 13.07 8.77
C GLN A 141 -3.83 13.67 8.29
N GLY A 142 -3.39 13.29 7.08
CA GLY A 142 -2.14 13.74 6.49
C GLY A 142 -0.86 13.07 7.01
N ALA A 143 -0.94 12.25 8.06
CA ALA A 143 0.19 11.53 8.63
C ALA A 143 0.28 10.09 8.08
N VAL A 144 1.46 9.66 7.65
CA VAL A 144 1.71 8.25 7.26
C VAL A 144 1.71 7.41 8.53
N LYS A 145 0.81 6.43 8.59
CA LYS A 145 0.66 5.50 9.71
C LYS A 145 1.42 4.20 9.48
N ASP A 146 1.43 3.73 8.24
CA ASP A 146 2.20 2.55 7.84
C ASP A 146 2.59 2.63 6.35
N GLU A 147 3.66 1.95 5.99
CA GLU A 147 4.15 1.84 4.62
C GLU A 147 4.73 0.45 4.40
N SER A 148 4.37 -0.16 3.28
CA SER A 148 4.90 -1.47 2.89
C SER A 148 5.16 -1.53 1.39
N SER A 149 6.09 -2.39 0.98
CA SER A 149 6.39 -2.67 -0.42
C SER A 149 6.32 -4.16 -0.71
N LEU A 150 5.87 -4.51 -1.92
CA LEU A 150 5.77 -5.90 -2.38
C LEU A 150 7.13 -6.58 -2.41
N SER A 151 8.16 -5.89 -2.88
CA SER A 151 9.55 -6.32 -2.83
C SER A 151 10.27 -5.58 -1.71
N ARG A 152 11.24 -6.25 -1.06
CA ARG A 152 12.13 -5.63 -0.07
C ARG A 152 13.06 -4.64 -0.77
N ALA A 153 12.50 -3.52 -1.19
CA ALA A 153 13.23 -2.40 -1.77
C ALA A 153 13.68 -1.44 -0.67
N GLN A 154 14.56 -0.51 -1.03
CA GLN A 154 14.89 0.59 -0.14
C GLN A 154 13.61 1.33 0.29
N PRO A 155 13.53 1.82 1.53
CA PRO A 155 12.39 2.64 1.96
C PRO A 155 12.18 3.81 0.99
N ARG A 156 10.93 4.09 0.63
CA ARG A 156 10.54 5.20 -0.26
C ARG A 156 11.26 5.22 -1.62
N TRP A 157 11.55 4.04 -2.18
CA TRP A 157 12.20 3.89 -3.49
C TRP A 157 11.49 4.68 -4.62
N TYR A 158 10.19 4.91 -4.48
CA TYR A 158 9.36 5.67 -5.42
C TYR A 158 9.53 7.19 -5.34
N ALA A 159 10.14 7.74 -4.28
CA ALA A 159 10.19 9.18 -4.04
C ALA A 159 11.04 9.94 -5.07
N THR A 160 12.02 9.28 -5.69
CA THR A 160 12.91 9.87 -6.69
C THR A 160 12.45 9.69 -8.12
N LEU A 161 11.36 8.92 -8.33
CA LEU A 161 10.86 8.62 -9.67
C LEU A 161 9.76 9.61 -10.09
N PRO A 162 9.72 10.02 -11.37
CA PRO A 162 8.62 10.83 -11.87
C PRO A 162 7.30 10.07 -11.79
N GLN A 163 6.31 10.68 -11.15
CA GLN A 163 5.01 10.09 -10.93
C GLN A 163 4.08 10.34 -12.12
N VAL A 164 3.32 9.32 -12.49
CA VAL A 164 2.33 9.37 -13.58
C VAL A 164 0.94 9.09 -12.99
N PRO A 165 0.17 10.12 -12.61
CA PRO A 165 -1.17 9.96 -12.04
C PRO A 165 -2.24 9.67 -13.10
N GLY A 166 -3.45 9.29 -12.64
CA GLY A 166 -4.64 9.15 -13.49
C GLY A 166 -4.80 7.81 -14.20
N PHE A 167 -3.93 6.84 -13.92
CA PHE A 167 -3.99 5.49 -14.53
C PHE A 167 -4.27 4.38 -13.53
N VAL A 168 -4.20 4.68 -12.25
CA VAL A 168 -4.54 3.79 -11.14
C VAL A 168 -5.89 4.23 -10.61
N LEU A 169 -6.91 3.40 -10.81
CA LEU A 169 -8.31 3.69 -10.57
C LEU A 169 -8.80 2.95 -9.33
N ASN A 170 -9.67 3.57 -8.55
CA ASN A 170 -10.35 2.85 -7.48
C ASN A 170 -11.46 1.95 -8.03
N LYS A 171 -11.94 1.03 -7.23
CA LYS A 171 -12.94 0.02 -7.64
C LYS A 171 -14.19 0.66 -8.27
N ASN A 172 -14.68 1.79 -7.73
CA ASN A 172 -15.91 2.43 -8.19
C ASN A 172 -15.78 3.09 -9.57
N GLU A 173 -14.54 3.33 -10.03
CA GLU A 173 -14.23 3.89 -11.36
C GLU A 173 -14.02 2.79 -12.43
N THR A 174 -14.30 1.54 -12.10
CA THR A 174 -14.00 0.38 -12.93
C THR A 174 -15.22 -0.51 -13.13
N PRO A 175 -15.22 -1.44 -14.12
CA PRO A 175 -16.26 -2.44 -14.26
C PRO A 175 -16.41 -3.39 -13.06
N PHE A 176 -15.49 -3.36 -12.10
CA PHE A 176 -15.57 -4.16 -10.88
C PHE A 176 -16.42 -3.51 -9.79
N ALA A 177 -16.95 -2.30 -10.01
CA ALA A 177 -17.76 -1.57 -9.03
C ALA A 177 -18.88 -2.41 -8.38
N PRO A 178 -19.73 -3.15 -9.12
CA PRO A 178 -20.79 -3.96 -8.54
C PRO A 178 -20.34 -5.28 -7.93
N LEU A 179 -19.05 -5.67 -8.12
CA LEU A 179 -18.53 -6.94 -7.63
C LEU A 179 -17.84 -6.77 -6.29
N TYR A 180 -17.87 -7.85 -5.46
CA TYR A 180 -17.10 -7.91 -4.19
C TYR A 180 -17.39 -6.74 -3.24
N TRP A 181 -18.66 -6.30 -3.16
CA TRP A 181 -19.09 -5.17 -2.33
C TRP A 181 -18.86 -5.42 -0.84
N ASP A 182 -18.81 -6.67 -0.42
CA ASP A 182 -18.63 -7.16 0.95
C ASP A 182 -17.17 -7.50 1.29
N ARG A 183 -16.28 -7.46 0.29
CA ARG A 183 -14.86 -7.85 0.44
C ARG A 183 -13.95 -6.67 0.74
N TYR A 184 -14.27 -5.50 0.19
CA TYR A 184 -13.43 -4.32 0.25
C TYR A 184 -14.07 -3.24 1.12
N GLU A 185 -13.21 -2.49 1.81
CA GLU A 185 -13.66 -1.37 2.62
C GLU A 185 -14.42 -0.34 1.80
N GLN A 186 -15.42 0.28 2.41
CA GLN A 186 -16.25 1.29 1.76
C GLN A 186 -15.41 2.46 1.25
N ILE A 187 -15.53 2.78 -0.03
CA ILE A 187 -14.84 3.92 -0.63
C ILE A 187 -15.64 5.20 -0.36
N LYS A 188 -14.93 6.26 0.06
CA LYS A 188 -15.51 7.60 0.21
C LYS A 188 -16.00 8.09 -1.16
N THR A 189 -17.31 8.30 -1.29
CA THR A 189 -17.88 8.93 -2.49
C THR A 189 -17.80 10.44 -2.32
N GLY A 190 -17.21 11.16 -3.29
CA GLY A 190 -17.27 12.61 -3.34
C GLY A 190 -18.75 13.06 -3.45
N ARG A 191 -19.20 13.87 -2.52
CA ARG A 191 -20.37 14.72 -2.65
C ARG A 191 -19.93 16.13 -2.91
#